data_75525461fe84affc231c041bd25e8df1
#
_entry.id   75525461fe84affc231c041bd25e8df1
#
_cell.length_a   1.000
_cell.length_b   1.000
_cell.length_c   1.000
_cell.angle_alpha   90.00
_cell.angle_beta   90.00
_cell.angle_gamma   90.00
#
_symmetry.space_group_name_H-M   'P 1'
#
loop_
_entity.id
_entity.type
_entity.pdbx_description
1 polymer ?
#
loop_
_entity_poly.entity_id
_entity_poly.type
_entity_poly.pdbx_seq_one_letter_code
_entity_poly.pdbx_strand_id
1 'polypeptide(L)'
;IRSGWPLAFRQTGEIHKVPEVVVKAQDLQDLLSTNCNEVEMKRFNDTHELDSSVTLSGLRFRANFYKTINGPAAVLRRVESVIPEMGQFDLPQVLYDIIDMHKGLVLVTGPTGSGKSTTLAAIINEINKTRTSNIITVEDPVEFIHKDVKSIVSHREVGKQTQTFASALKAALREDPDVILVGEMRDLETVSLALTAAETGHLVFGTLHTSGAPNTINRIIDVFPPEQQAQIRAQISTSLKMVVTQRLLKTKDGQGRCGAFEVMKCTAPIQNLIREAKIHQIPSIMQTAVKDGMITMAKSLEDLVKAGKIDAGAGKEH
;
A
#
# COMPACT_ATOMS: atom_id res chain seq x y z
N ILE A 1 -22.88 3.57 10.87
CA ILE A 1 -23.58 3.80 12.15
C ILE A 1 -23.84 5.28 12.33
N ARG A 2 -25.05 5.66 12.80
CA ARG A 2 -25.47 7.05 13.01
C ARG A 2 -26.33 7.14 14.28
N SER A 3 -26.06 8.13 15.10
CA SER A 3 -26.86 8.38 16.32
C SER A 3 -28.35 8.57 16.01
N GLY A 4 -29.21 7.90 16.77
CA GLY A 4 -30.69 7.95 16.62
C GLY A 4 -31.25 7.10 15.47
N TRP A 5 -30.42 6.30 14.77
CA TRP A 5 -30.84 5.50 13.63
C TRP A 5 -30.55 4.03 13.83
N PRO A 6 -31.27 3.12 13.15
CA PRO A 6 -30.94 1.70 13.12
C PRO A 6 -29.51 1.47 12.61
N LEU A 7 -28.84 0.48 13.19
CA LEU A 7 -27.58 -0.02 12.66
C LEU A 7 -27.75 -0.39 11.18
N ALA A 8 -26.82 0.03 10.35
CA ALA A 8 -26.83 -0.32 8.94
C ALA A 8 -25.47 -0.83 8.50
N PHE A 9 -25.43 -1.80 7.58
CA PHE A 9 -24.23 -2.30 6.96
C PHE A 9 -24.42 -2.48 5.46
N ARG A 10 -23.33 -2.46 4.71
CA ARG A 10 -23.33 -2.69 3.27
C ARG A 10 -22.80 -4.10 2.98
N GLN A 11 -23.57 -4.88 2.26
CA GLN A 11 -23.19 -6.21 1.80
C GLN A 11 -23.51 -6.31 0.30
N THR A 12 -22.57 -6.82 -0.51
CA THR A 12 -22.73 -6.97 -1.98
C THR A 12 -23.23 -5.71 -2.71
N GLY A 13 -22.89 -4.51 -2.18
CA GLY A 13 -23.31 -3.23 -2.75
C GLY A 13 -24.59 -2.65 -2.18
N GLU A 14 -25.43 -3.44 -1.53
CA GLU A 14 -26.72 -3.04 -0.94
C GLU A 14 -26.59 -2.65 0.52
N ILE A 15 -27.45 -1.73 0.98
CA ILE A 15 -27.51 -1.29 2.37
C ILE A 15 -28.63 -2.03 3.10
N HIS A 16 -28.24 -2.81 4.11
CA HIS A 16 -29.14 -3.51 5.01
C HIS A 16 -29.23 -2.75 6.34
N LYS A 17 -30.43 -2.69 6.90
CA LYS A 17 -30.70 -2.10 8.22
C LYS A 17 -31.08 -3.19 9.22
N VAL A 18 -30.69 -3.01 10.47
CA VAL A 18 -31.06 -3.84 11.61
C VAL A 18 -31.98 -3.00 12.49
N PRO A 19 -33.32 -3.02 12.25
CA PRO A 19 -34.27 -2.13 12.91
C PRO A 19 -34.27 -2.25 14.43
N GLU A 20 -33.97 -3.44 14.95
CA GLU A 20 -33.98 -3.78 16.37
C GLU A 20 -32.79 -3.14 17.13
N VAL A 21 -31.75 -2.68 16.41
CA VAL A 21 -30.54 -2.10 16.98
C VAL A 21 -30.46 -0.62 16.64
N VAL A 22 -31.03 0.22 17.50
CA VAL A 22 -30.92 1.70 17.36
C VAL A 22 -29.63 2.17 18.05
N VAL A 23 -28.76 2.81 17.29
CA VAL A 23 -27.50 3.36 17.78
C VAL A 23 -27.75 4.61 18.62
N LYS A 24 -27.28 4.64 19.86
CA LYS A 24 -27.34 5.80 20.73
C LYS A 24 -26.10 6.69 20.53
N ALA A 25 -26.22 7.97 20.88
CA ALA A 25 -25.06 8.87 20.87
C ALA A 25 -23.96 8.39 21.82
N GLN A 26 -24.34 7.78 22.94
CA GLN A 26 -23.41 7.21 23.91
C GLN A 26 -22.59 6.06 23.31
N ASP A 27 -23.20 5.19 22.51
CA ASP A 27 -22.49 4.04 21.87
C ASP A 27 -21.34 4.54 20.99
N LEU A 28 -21.54 5.68 20.29
CA LEU A 28 -20.49 6.29 19.45
C LEU A 28 -19.43 7.02 20.28
N GLN A 29 -19.82 7.64 21.41
CA GLN A 29 -18.86 8.24 22.34
C GLN A 29 -18.01 7.17 23.02
N ASP A 30 -18.60 6.05 23.42
CA ASP A 30 -17.89 4.92 24.02
C ASP A 30 -16.92 4.30 22.99
N LEU A 31 -17.37 4.16 21.74
CA LEU A 31 -16.52 3.67 20.65
C LEU A 31 -15.31 4.57 20.43
N LEU A 32 -15.49 5.89 20.41
CA LEU A 32 -14.41 6.88 20.29
C LEU A 32 -13.47 6.80 21.50
N SER A 33 -14.00 6.91 22.72
CA SER A 33 -13.18 6.97 23.95
C SER A 33 -12.39 5.70 24.21
N THR A 34 -12.90 4.55 23.78
CA THR A 34 -12.21 3.24 23.95
C THR A 34 -11.09 3.04 22.93
N ASN A 35 -11.19 3.61 21.72
CA ASN A 35 -10.29 3.30 20.61
C ASN A 35 -9.39 4.47 20.19
N CYS A 36 -9.72 5.71 20.58
CA CYS A 36 -8.97 6.89 20.17
C CYS A 36 -8.15 7.45 21.33
N ASN A 37 -6.94 7.92 21.02
CA ASN A 37 -6.08 8.58 21.99
C ASN A 37 -6.50 10.06 22.19
N GLU A 38 -5.88 10.76 23.16
CA GLU A 38 -6.20 12.14 23.48
C GLU A 38 -6.01 13.09 22.27
N VAL A 39 -5.01 12.85 21.43
CA VAL A 39 -4.70 13.66 20.25
C VAL A 39 -5.79 13.48 19.21
N GLU A 40 -6.22 12.24 18.95
CA GLU A 40 -7.32 11.92 18.05
C GLU A 40 -8.64 12.51 18.55
N MET A 41 -8.91 12.40 19.85
CA MET A 41 -10.10 12.97 20.47
C MET A 41 -10.13 14.50 20.36
N LYS A 42 -8.99 15.17 20.61
CA LYS A 42 -8.87 16.61 20.39
C LYS A 42 -9.13 16.98 18.94
N ARG A 43 -8.49 16.28 17.99
CA ARG A 43 -8.70 16.49 16.55
C ARG A 43 -10.18 16.37 16.17
N PHE A 44 -10.86 15.29 16.63
CA PHE A 44 -12.28 15.10 16.36
C PHE A 44 -13.15 16.23 16.92
N ASN A 45 -12.83 16.75 18.10
CA ASN A 45 -13.55 17.88 18.70
C ASN A 45 -13.36 19.18 17.91
N ASP A 46 -12.15 19.42 17.41
CA ASP A 46 -11.77 20.64 16.69
C ASP A 46 -12.25 20.62 15.22
N THR A 47 -12.09 19.49 14.52
CA THR A 47 -12.36 19.39 13.07
C THR A 47 -13.71 18.75 12.74
N HIS A 48 -14.33 18.06 13.71
CA HIS A 48 -15.57 17.28 13.56
C HIS A 48 -15.45 16.05 12.64
N GLU A 49 -14.23 15.68 12.26
CA GLU A 49 -13.90 14.52 11.43
C GLU A 49 -12.65 13.82 11.96
N LEU A 50 -12.64 12.49 11.91
CA LEU A 50 -11.50 11.70 12.33
C LEU A 50 -11.45 10.37 11.55
N ASP A 51 -10.36 10.15 10.83
CA ASP A 51 -9.98 8.82 10.37
C ASP A 51 -9.13 8.14 11.45
N SER A 52 -9.49 6.91 11.81
CA SER A 52 -8.79 6.12 12.81
C SER A 52 -8.96 4.62 12.55
N SER A 53 -8.28 3.79 13.32
CA SER A 53 -8.53 2.35 13.39
C SER A 53 -9.17 1.99 14.72
N VAL A 54 -10.18 1.13 14.71
CA VAL A 54 -10.85 0.65 15.91
C VAL A 54 -10.86 -0.87 15.97
N THR A 55 -10.83 -1.42 17.19
CA THR A 55 -10.94 -2.86 17.42
C THR A 55 -12.21 -3.14 18.18
N LEU A 56 -13.09 -3.98 17.63
CA LEU A 56 -14.34 -4.41 18.23
C LEU A 56 -14.40 -5.94 18.24
N SER A 57 -14.57 -6.52 19.41
CA SER A 57 -14.67 -7.99 19.58
C SER A 57 -13.54 -8.76 18.88
N GLY A 58 -12.30 -8.20 18.94
CA GLY A 58 -11.13 -8.80 18.28
C GLY A 58 -11.04 -8.61 16.77
N LEU A 59 -12.03 -7.93 16.17
CA LEU A 59 -12.02 -7.56 14.76
C LEU A 59 -11.54 -6.11 14.60
N ARG A 60 -10.66 -5.87 13.65
CA ARG A 60 -10.15 -4.56 13.33
C ARG A 60 -10.97 -3.90 12.23
N PHE A 61 -11.21 -2.59 12.38
CA PHE A 61 -11.93 -1.77 11.42
C PHE A 61 -11.16 -0.49 11.15
N ARG A 62 -11.13 -0.05 9.91
CA ARG A 62 -10.86 1.33 9.56
C ARG A 62 -12.15 2.12 9.82
N ALA A 63 -12.06 3.17 10.60
CA ALA A 63 -13.20 3.99 11.02
C ALA A 63 -13.04 5.43 10.56
N ASN A 64 -14.08 5.99 9.97
CA ASN A 64 -14.21 7.43 9.78
C ASN A 64 -15.35 7.91 10.68
N PHE A 65 -15.02 8.73 11.66
CA PHE A 65 -15.96 9.39 12.55
C PHE A 65 -16.24 10.81 12.04
N TYR A 66 -17.48 11.23 12.11
CA TYR A 66 -17.90 12.58 11.69
C TYR A 66 -19.12 13.05 12.44
N LYS A 67 -19.33 14.38 12.50
CA LYS A 67 -20.55 14.98 13.10
C LYS A 67 -21.59 15.25 12.02
N THR A 68 -22.84 15.01 12.35
CA THR A 68 -24.02 15.34 11.55
C THR A 68 -24.96 16.24 12.37
N ILE A 69 -25.97 16.82 11.73
CA ILE A 69 -27.01 17.59 12.44
C ILE A 69 -27.75 16.78 13.52
N ASN A 70 -27.75 15.46 13.39
CA ASN A 70 -28.41 14.53 14.33
C ASN A 70 -27.43 13.95 15.38
N GLY A 71 -26.21 14.44 15.43
CA GLY A 71 -25.17 13.96 16.33
C GLY A 71 -24.03 13.21 15.64
N PRO A 72 -23.18 12.51 16.41
CA PRO A 72 -22.05 11.80 15.87
C PRO A 72 -22.47 10.62 14.98
N ALA A 73 -21.61 10.30 14.02
CA ALA A 73 -21.76 9.17 13.12
C ALA A 73 -20.40 8.52 12.85
N ALA A 74 -20.39 7.26 12.39
CA ALA A 74 -19.18 6.59 11.95
C ALA A 74 -19.45 5.65 10.80
N VAL A 75 -18.46 5.53 9.91
CA VAL A 75 -18.38 4.47 8.90
C VAL A 75 -17.25 3.54 9.30
N LEU A 76 -17.57 2.27 9.48
CA LEU A 76 -16.60 1.22 9.82
C LEU A 76 -16.41 0.31 8.60
N ARG A 77 -15.17 0.12 8.17
CA ARG A 77 -14.81 -0.86 7.15
C ARG A 77 -13.97 -1.94 7.82
N ARG A 78 -14.45 -3.18 7.79
CA ARG A 78 -13.71 -4.31 8.32
C ARG A 78 -12.37 -4.45 7.59
N VAL A 79 -11.31 -4.61 8.36
CA VAL A 79 -9.97 -4.94 7.88
C VAL A 79 -9.83 -6.46 7.93
N GLU A 80 -9.32 -7.04 6.85
CA GLU A 80 -9.09 -8.49 6.81
C GLU A 80 -7.98 -8.86 7.80
N SER A 81 -8.27 -9.85 8.64
CA SER A 81 -7.32 -10.32 9.67
C SER A 81 -6.41 -11.44 9.17
N VAL A 82 -6.77 -12.08 8.07
CA VAL A 82 -6.00 -13.18 7.49
C VAL A 82 -5.04 -12.60 6.47
N ILE A 83 -3.74 -12.75 6.74
CA ILE A 83 -2.71 -12.33 5.80
C ILE A 83 -2.65 -13.39 4.70
N PRO A 84 -2.84 -13.00 3.45
CA PRO A 84 -2.83 -13.93 2.34
C PRO A 84 -1.39 -14.43 2.07
N GLU A 85 -1.28 -15.65 1.59
CA GLU A 85 0.00 -16.20 1.13
C GLU A 85 0.24 -15.84 -0.33
N MET A 86 1.52 -15.65 -0.71
CA MET A 86 1.87 -15.33 -2.10
C MET A 86 1.34 -16.36 -3.10
N GLY A 87 1.36 -17.64 -2.74
CA GLY A 87 0.85 -18.74 -3.59
C GLY A 87 -0.67 -18.77 -3.79
N GLN A 88 -1.44 -17.97 -3.04
CA GLN A 88 -2.90 -17.84 -3.21
C GLN A 88 -3.29 -16.88 -4.34
N PHE A 89 -2.33 -16.12 -4.85
CA PHE A 89 -2.54 -15.18 -5.95
C PHE A 89 -1.73 -15.64 -7.16
N ASP A 90 -2.21 -15.31 -8.34
CA ASP A 90 -1.45 -15.49 -9.57
C ASP A 90 -0.39 -14.36 -9.70
N LEU A 91 0.50 -14.26 -8.70
CA LEU A 91 1.59 -13.28 -8.73
C LEU A 91 2.62 -13.68 -9.78
N PRO A 92 3.14 -12.70 -10.56
CA PRO A 92 4.26 -12.97 -11.45
C PRO A 92 5.46 -13.59 -10.71
N GLN A 93 6.06 -14.62 -11.28
CA GLN A 93 7.20 -15.34 -10.66
C GLN A 93 8.33 -14.40 -10.24
N VAL A 94 8.55 -13.34 -10.99
CA VAL A 94 9.59 -12.33 -10.69
C VAL A 94 9.39 -11.61 -9.35
N LEU A 95 8.17 -11.58 -8.78
CA LEU A 95 7.95 -11.01 -7.47
C LEU A 95 8.52 -11.86 -6.33
N TYR A 96 8.75 -13.14 -6.57
CA TYR A 96 9.43 -14.00 -5.59
C TYR A 96 10.91 -13.66 -5.44
N ASP A 97 11.54 -13.05 -6.47
CA ASP A 97 12.93 -12.58 -6.38
C ASP A 97 13.10 -11.51 -5.28
N ILE A 98 12.01 -10.80 -4.91
CA ILE A 98 12.03 -9.75 -3.88
C ILE A 98 12.35 -10.31 -2.50
N ILE A 99 11.94 -11.57 -2.23
CA ILE A 99 12.12 -12.24 -0.93
C ILE A 99 13.59 -12.36 -0.57
N ASP A 100 14.46 -12.57 -1.57
CA ASP A 100 15.89 -12.72 -1.38
C ASP A 100 16.67 -11.40 -1.46
N MET A 101 16.00 -10.27 -1.71
CA MET A 101 16.64 -8.96 -1.73
C MET A 101 16.96 -8.50 -0.30
N HIS A 102 18.18 -8.01 -0.10
CA HIS A 102 18.63 -7.49 1.19
C HIS A 102 18.59 -5.96 1.27
N LYS A 103 18.64 -5.26 0.13
CA LYS A 103 18.66 -3.79 0.07
C LYS A 103 18.09 -3.26 -1.22
N GLY A 104 17.67 -2.01 -1.16
CA GLY A 104 17.16 -1.26 -2.29
C GLY A 104 15.69 -0.91 -2.13
N LEU A 105 15.15 -0.17 -3.09
CA LEU A 105 13.77 0.30 -3.09
C LEU A 105 12.91 -0.55 -4.03
N VAL A 106 11.82 -1.07 -3.51
CA VAL A 106 10.76 -1.75 -4.28
C VAL A 106 9.48 -0.92 -4.15
N LEU A 107 8.90 -0.54 -5.28
CA LEU A 107 7.69 0.26 -5.33
C LEU A 107 6.50 -0.57 -5.83
N VAL A 108 5.41 -0.55 -5.06
CA VAL A 108 4.13 -1.15 -5.48
C VAL A 108 3.13 -0.03 -5.71
N THR A 109 2.64 0.08 -6.94
CA THR A 109 1.85 1.23 -7.39
C THR A 109 0.52 0.81 -8.03
N GLY A 110 -0.35 1.77 -8.24
CA GLY A 110 -1.68 1.55 -8.82
C GLY A 110 -2.76 2.32 -8.08
N PRO A 111 -3.97 2.39 -8.64
CA PRO A 111 -5.09 3.12 -8.04
C PRO A 111 -5.50 2.55 -6.68
N THR A 112 -6.32 3.31 -5.96
CA THR A 112 -6.93 2.83 -4.71
C THR A 112 -7.77 1.58 -5.00
N GLY A 113 -7.62 0.57 -4.15
CA GLY A 113 -8.33 -0.71 -4.30
C GLY A 113 -7.72 -1.66 -5.34
N SER A 114 -6.51 -1.39 -5.87
CA SER A 114 -5.82 -2.30 -6.79
C SER A 114 -5.14 -3.49 -6.10
N GLY A 115 -5.20 -3.59 -4.77
CA GLY A 115 -4.64 -4.71 -4.00
C GLY A 115 -3.18 -4.53 -3.57
N LYS A 116 -2.63 -3.30 -3.60
CA LYS A 116 -1.23 -3.01 -3.20
C LYS A 116 -0.89 -3.54 -1.81
N SER A 117 -1.71 -3.18 -0.81
CA SER A 117 -1.48 -3.60 0.59
C SER A 117 -1.55 -5.12 0.74
N THR A 118 -2.45 -5.77 0.01
CA THR A 118 -2.58 -7.25 0.01
C THR A 118 -1.31 -7.92 -0.55
N THR A 119 -0.80 -7.42 -1.67
CA THR A 119 0.43 -7.92 -2.29
C THR A 119 1.64 -7.69 -1.39
N LEU A 120 1.77 -6.48 -0.81
CA LEU A 120 2.85 -6.17 0.13
C LEU A 120 2.76 -7.01 1.40
N ALA A 121 1.56 -7.21 1.95
CA ALA A 121 1.36 -8.06 3.11
C ALA A 121 1.78 -9.51 2.83
N ALA A 122 1.47 -10.05 1.64
CA ALA A 122 1.89 -11.38 1.25
C ALA A 122 3.43 -11.48 1.13
N ILE A 123 4.09 -10.49 0.53
CA ILE A 123 5.57 -10.43 0.41
C ILE A 123 6.21 -10.33 1.80
N ILE A 124 5.75 -9.41 2.65
CA ILE A 124 6.26 -9.25 4.03
C ILE A 124 6.06 -10.52 4.84
N ASN A 125 4.91 -11.18 4.69
CA ASN A 125 4.64 -12.44 5.38
C ASN A 125 5.61 -13.55 4.94
N GLU A 126 5.95 -13.61 3.66
CA GLU A 126 6.92 -14.59 3.15
C GLU A 126 8.33 -14.30 3.66
N ILE A 127 8.76 -13.03 3.67
CA ILE A 127 10.03 -12.61 4.30
C ILE A 127 10.03 -13.00 5.79
N ASN A 128 8.95 -12.71 6.52
CA ASN A 128 8.82 -13.04 7.95
C ASN A 128 8.90 -14.55 8.22
N LYS A 129 8.40 -15.39 7.32
CA LYS A 129 8.48 -16.87 7.44
C LYS A 129 9.84 -17.44 7.08
N THR A 130 10.58 -16.79 6.19
CA THR A 130 11.80 -17.37 5.58
C THR A 130 13.07 -16.77 6.14
N ARG A 131 13.08 -15.51 6.60
CA ARG A 131 14.26 -14.76 7.04
C ARG A 131 14.21 -14.40 8.51
N THR A 132 15.38 -14.29 9.12
CA THR A 132 15.54 -13.69 10.47
C THR A 132 15.90 -12.22 10.30
N SER A 133 14.88 -11.37 10.27
CA SER A 133 15.00 -9.94 9.97
C SER A 133 14.21 -9.09 10.96
N ASN A 134 14.64 -7.85 11.16
CA ASN A 134 13.84 -6.84 11.83
C ASN A 134 13.04 -6.06 10.77
N ILE A 135 11.72 -6.23 10.79
CA ILE A 135 10.79 -5.64 9.83
C ILE A 135 10.01 -4.52 10.52
N ILE A 136 10.08 -3.31 9.99
CA ILE A 136 9.33 -2.17 10.50
C ILE A 136 8.33 -1.72 9.44
N THR A 137 7.04 -1.63 9.79
CA THR A 137 6.01 -1.07 8.92
C THR A 137 5.53 0.27 9.46
N VAL A 138 5.36 1.24 8.55
CA VAL A 138 4.79 2.55 8.84
C VAL A 138 3.60 2.75 7.91
N GLU A 139 2.39 2.81 8.45
CA GLU A 139 1.15 2.78 7.68
C GLU A 139 0.09 3.76 8.22
N ASP A 140 -0.91 4.10 7.41
CA ASP A 140 -2.00 5.01 7.77
C ASP A 140 -3.35 4.56 7.13
N PRO A 141 -4.12 3.71 7.85
CA PRO A 141 -3.75 2.88 9.01
C PRO A 141 -3.08 1.56 8.62
N VAL A 142 -2.61 0.79 9.62
CA VAL A 142 -2.13 -0.59 9.42
C VAL A 142 -3.28 -1.46 8.95
N GLU A 143 -3.13 -2.07 7.75
CA GLU A 143 -4.17 -2.95 7.16
C GLU A 143 -3.99 -4.42 7.56
N PHE A 144 -2.75 -4.91 7.72
CA PHE A 144 -2.48 -6.29 8.11
C PHE A 144 -1.51 -6.33 9.31
N ILE A 145 -1.86 -7.10 10.32
CA ILE A 145 -1.00 -7.28 11.51
C ILE A 145 -0.27 -8.61 11.37
N HIS A 146 1.02 -8.53 11.12
CA HIS A 146 1.91 -9.69 11.09
C HIS A 146 2.27 -10.11 12.51
N LYS A 147 2.24 -11.40 12.76
CA LYS A 147 2.82 -11.99 13.98
C LYS A 147 4.27 -12.37 13.69
N ASP A 148 5.12 -12.28 14.69
CA ASP A 148 6.50 -12.76 14.58
C ASP A 148 6.53 -14.25 14.26
N VAL A 149 7.36 -14.65 13.27
CA VAL A 149 7.61 -16.04 12.90
C VAL A 149 9.12 -16.31 12.99
N LYS A 150 9.88 -16.03 11.93
CA LYS A 150 11.35 -15.99 11.99
C LYS A 150 11.86 -14.57 12.17
N SER A 151 11.15 -13.60 11.66
CA SER A 151 11.46 -12.18 11.81
C SER A 151 10.70 -11.58 12.99
N ILE A 152 11.17 -10.43 13.48
CA ILE A 152 10.44 -9.54 14.37
C ILE A 152 9.72 -8.52 13.51
N VAL A 153 8.43 -8.28 13.75
CA VAL A 153 7.64 -7.33 12.95
C VAL A 153 7.05 -6.25 13.86
N SER A 154 7.49 -5.02 13.67
CA SER A 154 7.01 -3.86 14.40
C SER A 154 6.12 -2.99 13.52
N HIS A 155 4.86 -2.80 13.92
CA HIS A 155 3.90 -1.96 13.22
C HIS A 155 3.79 -0.58 13.86
N ARG A 156 3.90 0.48 13.05
CA ARG A 156 3.75 1.87 13.48
C ARG A 156 2.65 2.55 12.66
N GLU A 157 1.53 2.86 13.29
CA GLU A 157 0.40 3.55 12.67
C GLU A 157 0.54 5.05 12.86
N VAL A 158 0.44 5.80 11.77
CA VAL A 158 0.45 7.27 11.80
C VAL A 158 -0.77 7.78 12.56
N GLY A 159 -0.57 8.77 13.42
CA GLY A 159 -1.60 9.30 14.33
C GLY A 159 -1.71 8.54 15.66
N LYS A 160 -1.13 7.33 15.78
CA LYS A 160 -1.14 6.51 17.00
C LYS A 160 0.24 6.26 17.58
N GLN A 161 1.08 5.47 16.91
CA GLN A 161 2.44 5.16 17.36
C GLN A 161 3.48 6.12 16.81
N THR A 162 3.13 6.91 15.81
CA THR A 162 3.99 7.96 15.22
C THR A 162 3.14 9.11 14.71
N GLN A 163 3.74 10.30 14.57
CA GLN A 163 3.01 11.48 14.11
C GLN A 163 2.91 11.57 12.58
N THR A 164 3.99 11.21 11.87
CA THR A 164 4.08 11.29 10.41
C THR A 164 4.88 10.13 9.85
N PHE A 165 4.75 9.87 8.55
CA PHE A 165 5.60 8.90 7.84
C PHE A 165 7.08 9.28 7.96
N ALA A 166 7.44 10.54 7.76
CA ALA A 166 8.80 11.02 7.84
C ALA A 166 9.41 10.84 9.24
N SER A 167 8.68 11.22 10.30
CA SER A 167 9.18 11.05 11.68
C SER A 167 9.38 9.58 12.04
N ALA A 168 8.47 8.70 11.61
CA ALA A 168 8.59 7.26 11.82
C ALA A 168 9.80 6.68 11.08
N LEU A 169 9.98 7.04 9.80
CA LEU A 169 11.08 6.54 8.99
C LEU A 169 12.44 7.00 9.50
N LYS A 170 12.52 8.27 9.94
CA LYS A 170 13.73 8.82 10.59
C LYS A 170 14.09 8.07 11.89
N ALA A 171 13.10 7.67 12.67
CA ALA A 171 13.31 6.85 13.87
C ALA A 171 13.71 5.42 13.49
N ALA A 172 13.00 4.81 12.53
CA ALA A 172 13.25 3.46 12.06
C ALA A 172 14.71 3.22 11.67
N LEU A 173 15.36 4.18 11.03
CA LEU A 173 16.80 4.10 10.68
C LEU A 173 17.75 3.92 11.88
N ARG A 174 17.26 4.07 13.12
CA ARG A 174 18.02 3.86 14.38
C ARG A 174 17.53 2.64 15.16
N GLU A 175 16.57 1.91 14.60
CA GLU A 175 15.94 0.75 15.20
C GLU A 175 16.48 -0.56 14.62
N ASP A 176 17.65 -0.50 13.93
CA ASP A 176 18.34 -1.63 13.29
C ASP A 176 17.42 -2.45 12.35
N PRO A 177 16.75 -1.82 11.40
CA PRO A 177 15.83 -2.52 10.49
C PRO A 177 16.57 -3.20 9.35
N ASP A 178 16.15 -4.39 8.96
CA ASP A 178 16.53 -5.00 7.68
C ASP A 178 15.54 -4.64 6.57
N VAL A 179 14.26 -4.57 6.95
CA VAL A 179 13.15 -4.32 6.01
C VAL A 179 12.26 -3.21 6.55
N ILE A 180 11.96 -2.24 5.71
CA ILE A 180 11.06 -1.12 6.04
C ILE A 180 9.92 -1.07 5.02
N LEU A 181 8.67 -1.09 5.49
CA LEU A 181 7.49 -0.80 4.69
C LEU A 181 7.00 0.62 4.97
N VAL A 182 6.96 1.46 3.94
CA VAL A 182 6.38 2.80 3.97
C VAL A 182 5.04 2.74 3.22
N GLY A 183 3.95 2.83 3.96
CA GLY A 183 2.60 2.65 3.44
C GLY A 183 2.25 3.58 2.29
N GLU A 184 2.75 4.82 2.31
CA GLU A 184 2.63 5.76 1.20
C GLU A 184 3.75 6.79 1.16
N MET A 185 4.26 7.06 -0.05
CA MET A 185 5.33 8.03 -0.34
C MET A 185 4.74 9.25 -1.07
N ARG A 186 4.26 10.26 -0.33
CA ARG A 186 3.57 11.44 -0.90
C ARG A 186 4.40 12.70 -0.93
N ASP A 187 5.24 12.90 0.07
CA ASP A 187 5.96 14.14 0.32
C ASP A 187 7.47 13.97 0.16
N LEU A 188 8.15 15.09 -0.02
CA LEU A 188 9.59 15.16 -0.26
C LEU A 188 10.38 14.50 0.87
N GLU A 189 10.04 14.78 2.13
CA GLU A 189 10.79 14.29 3.28
C GLU A 189 10.72 12.76 3.38
N THR A 190 9.51 12.19 3.25
CA THR A 190 9.29 10.74 3.24
C THR A 190 10.04 10.06 2.09
N VAL A 191 9.96 10.62 0.88
CA VAL A 191 10.67 10.07 -0.30
C VAL A 191 12.19 10.12 -0.11
N SER A 192 12.73 11.25 0.36
CA SER A 192 14.17 11.43 0.60
C SER A 192 14.70 10.41 1.63
N LEU A 193 13.99 10.23 2.73
CA LEU A 193 14.35 9.26 3.77
C LEU A 193 14.27 7.81 3.28
N ALA A 194 13.26 7.47 2.47
CA ALA A 194 13.13 6.14 1.88
C ALA A 194 14.27 5.82 0.90
N LEU A 195 14.66 6.79 0.06
CA LEU A 195 15.81 6.66 -0.83
C LEU A 195 17.12 6.48 -0.03
N THR A 196 17.31 7.28 1.01
CA THR A 196 18.49 7.18 1.89
C THR A 196 18.54 5.80 2.56
N ALA A 197 17.44 5.31 3.10
CA ALA A 197 17.36 3.98 3.69
C ALA A 197 17.75 2.88 2.68
N ALA A 198 17.22 2.97 1.46
CA ALA A 198 17.50 1.99 0.40
C ALA A 198 19.00 2.02 -0.05
N GLU A 199 19.65 3.19 -0.03
CA GLU A 199 21.08 3.32 -0.33
C GLU A 199 21.96 2.79 0.81
N THR A 200 21.56 3.02 2.06
CA THR A 200 22.35 2.66 3.25
C THR A 200 22.22 1.20 3.69
N GLY A 201 21.57 0.35 2.88
CA GLY A 201 21.63 -1.09 3.08
C GLY A 201 20.31 -1.76 3.45
N HIS A 202 19.21 -1.02 3.55
CA HIS A 202 17.90 -1.56 3.93
C HIS A 202 17.06 -1.94 2.71
N LEU A 203 16.23 -2.96 2.84
CA LEU A 203 15.18 -3.27 1.86
C LEU A 203 13.95 -2.40 2.18
N VAL A 204 13.63 -1.48 1.29
CA VAL A 204 12.53 -0.53 1.49
C VAL A 204 11.40 -0.82 0.51
N PHE A 205 10.21 -1.01 1.03
CA PHE A 205 8.97 -1.05 0.26
C PHE A 205 8.23 0.28 0.37
N GLY A 206 7.74 0.78 -0.75
CA GLY A 206 6.92 2.00 -0.78
C GLY A 206 5.71 1.86 -1.69
N THR A 207 4.64 2.61 -1.42
CA THR A 207 3.51 2.68 -2.34
C THR A 207 3.30 4.09 -2.89
N LEU A 208 2.78 4.13 -4.13
CA LEU A 208 2.27 5.33 -4.78
C LEU A 208 0.97 5.02 -5.53
N HIS A 209 0.20 6.07 -5.85
CA HIS A 209 -1.05 5.95 -6.63
C HIS A 209 -0.83 6.20 -8.14
N THR A 210 0.35 5.96 -8.64
CA THR A 210 0.72 6.15 -10.05
C THR A 210 0.39 4.91 -10.89
N SER A 211 0.20 5.11 -12.18
CA SER A 211 -0.01 4.06 -13.18
C SER A 211 1.22 3.96 -14.08
N GLY A 212 1.90 2.81 -14.03
CA GLY A 212 3.09 2.52 -14.82
C GLY A 212 4.40 2.99 -14.21
N ALA A 213 5.46 2.26 -14.50
CA ALA A 213 6.79 2.50 -13.97
C ALA A 213 7.38 3.87 -14.37
N PRO A 214 7.24 4.35 -15.63
CA PRO A 214 7.73 5.68 -16.01
C PRO A 214 7.09 6.80 -15.20
N ASN A 215 5.77 6.78 -15.03
CA ASN A 215 5.04 7.79 -14.25
C ASN A 215 5.41 7.74 -12.77
N THR A 216 5.68 6.55 -12.26
CA THR A 216 6.12 6.35 -10.87
C THR A 216 7.48 7.01 -10.63
N ILE A 217 8.43 6.79 -11.53
CA ILE A 217 9.77 7.40 -11.44
C ILE A 217 9.68 8.92 -11.56
N ASN A 218 8.94 9.43 -12.54
CA ASN A 218 8.72 10.87 -12.69
C ASN A 218 8.09 11.46 -11.42
N ARG A 219 7.04 10.82 -10.87
CA ARG A 219 6.37 11.30 -9.65
C ARG A 219 7.30 11.43 -8.46
N ILE A 220 8.24 10.50 -8.30
CA ILE A 220 9.26 10.60 -7.24
C ILE A 220 10.20 11.77 -7.50
N ILE A 221 10.65 11.96 -8.74
CA ILE A 221 11.55 13.06 -9.09
C ILE A 221 10.87 14.42 -8.92
N ASP A 222 9.60 14.52 -9.33
CA ASP A 222 8.85 15.78 -9.36
C ASP A 222 8.49 16.33 -7.98
N VAL A 223 8.60 15.54 -6.90
CA VAL A 223 8.42 16.06 -5.53
C VAL A 223 9.62 16.91 -5.08
N PHE A 224 10.76 16.82 -5.79
CA PHE A 224 11.97 17.57 -5.47
C PHE A 224 12.10 18.85 -6.32
N PRO A 225 12.69 19.92 -5.75
CA PRO A 225 13.02 21.12 -6.50
C PRO A 225 13.90 20.81 -7.72
N PRO A 226 13.79 21.58 -8.82
CA PRO A 226 14.52 21.34 -10.07
C PRO A 226 16.03 21.16 -9.91
N GLU A 227 16.64 21.92 -9.00
CA GLU A 227 18.07 21.86 -8.71
C GLU A 227 18.54 20.55 -8.07
N GLN A 228 17.63 19.82 -7.41
CA GLN A 228 17.93 18.53 -6.78
C GLN A 228 17.62 17.33 -7.68
N GLN A 229 16.81 17.50 -8.72
CA GLN A 229 16.31 16.39 -9.53
C GLN A 229 17.39 15.56 -10.20
N ALA A 230 18.52 16.17 -10.61
CA ALA A 230 19.64 15.43 -11.20
C ALA A 230 20.28 14.47 -10.19
N GLN A 231 20.46 14.92 -8.95
CA GLN A 231 20.95 14.08 -7.86
C GLN A 231 19.97 12.97 -7.53
N ILE A 232 18.69 13.27 -7.45
CA ILE A 232 17.63 12.28 -7.16
C ILE A 232 17.55 11.22 -8.26
N ARG A 233 17.68 11.58 -9.54
CA ARG A 233 17.78 10.59 -10.63
C ARG A 233 18.96 9.64 -10.44
N ALA A 234 20.11 10.16 -10.03
CA ALA A 234 21.27 9.32 -9.73
C ALA A 234 20.98 8.36 -8.57
N GLN A 235 20.40 8.84 -7.48
CA GLN A 235 20.01 8.01 -6.33
C GLN A 235 18.99 6.93 -6.70
N ILE A 236 17.90 7.31 -7.37
CA ILE A 236 16.89 6.34 -7.84
C ILE A 236 17.53 5.29 -8.73
N SER A 237 18.43 5.69 -9.66
CA SER A 237 19.06 4.76 -10.59
C SER A 237 19.87 3.66 -9.91
N THR A 238 20.37 3.89 -8.70
CA THR A 238 21.18 2.92 -7.93
C THR A 238 20.38 2.16 -6.90
N SER A 239 19.44 2.84 -6.23
CA SER A 239 18.64 2.26 -5.13
C SER A 239 17.40 1.52 -5.60
N LEU A 240 16.73 1.95 -6.67
CA LEU A 240 15.52 1.31 -7.18
C LEU A 240 15.83 -0.09 -7.73
N LYS A 241 15.09 -1.09 -7.26
CA LYS A 241 15.20 -2.49 -7.72
C LYS A 241 14.05 -2.90 -8.61
N MET A 242 12.84 -2.53 -8.22
CA MET A 242 11.64 -2.95 -8.94
C MET A 242 10.52 -1.92 -8.79
N VAL A 243 9.72 -1.76 -9.83
CA VAL A 243 8.41 -1.11 -9.79
C VAL A 243 7.36 -2.11 -10.22
N VAL A 244 6.38 -2.33 -9.37
CA VAL A 244 5.23 -3.22 -9.62
C VAL A 244 3.99 -2.35 -9.68
N THR A 245 3.41 -2.21 -10.86
CA THR A 245 2.12 -1.53 -11.02
C THR A 245 1.02 -2.56 -11.09
N GLN A 246 -0.02 -2.36 -10.29
CA GLN A 246 -1.09 -3.35 -10.10
C GLN A 246 -2.45 -2.77 -10.43
N ARG A 247 -3.25 -3.55 -11.17
CA ARG A 247 -4.70 -3.33 -11.38
C ARG A 247 -5.46 -4.56 -10.92
N LEU A 248 -6.63 -4.34 -10.34
CA LEU A 248 -7.53 -5.41 -9.90
C LEU A 248 -8.78 -5.39 -10.78
N LEU A 249 -9.02 -6.47 -11.52
CA LEU A 249 -10.09 -6.59 -12.51
C LEU A 249 -11.12 -7.63 -12.06
N LYS A 250 -12.38 -7.44 -12.44
CA LYS A 250 -13.41 -8.45 -12.25
C LYS A 250 -13.11 -9.68 -13.10
N THR A 251 -13.26 -10.87 -12.53
CA THR A 251 -13.19 -12.12 -13.29
C THR A 251 -14.37 -12.25 -14.26
N LYS A 252 -14.18 -12.98 -15.35
CA LYS A 252 -15.18 -13.17 -16.40
C LYS A 252 -16.49 -13.79 -15.87
N ASP A 253 -16.41 -14.63 -14.86
CA ASP A 253 -17.57 -15.22 -14.18
C ASP A 253 -18.26 -14.25 -13.20
N GLY A 254 -17.71 -13.07 -12.97
CA GLY A 254 -18.21 -12.06 -12.04
C GLY A 254 -18.12 -12.43 -10.56
N GLN A 255 -17.56 -13.60 -10.23
CA GLN A 255 -17.54 -14.13 -8.85
C GLN A 255 -16.34 -13.61 -8.03
N GLY A 256 -15.31 -13.08 -8.71
CA GLY A 256 -14.08 -12.67 -8.04
C GLY A 256 -13.36 -11.53 -8.72
N ARG A 257 -12.10 -11.38 -8.34
CA ARG A 257 -11.17 -10.42 -8.93
C ARG A 257 -9.83 -11.10 -9.19
N CYS A 258 -9.14 -10.68 -10.25
CA CYS A 258 -7.77 -11.09 -10.54
C CYS A 258 -6.87 -9.87 -10.71
N GLY A 259 -5.59 -10.03 -10.36
CA GLY A 259 -4.57 -9.00 -10.53
C GLY A 259 -4.00 -8.98 -11.93
N ALA A 260 -3.87 -7.79 -12.51
CA ALA A 260 -3.00 -7.55 -13.67
C ALA A 260 -1.78 -6.76 -13.18
N PHE A 261 -0.60 -7.17 -13.63
CA PHE A 261 0.67 -6.65 -13.13
C PHE A 261 1.53 -6.11 -14.28
N GLU A 262 2.06 -4.92 -14.09
CA GLU A 262 3.22 -4.43 -14.82
C GLU A 262 4.43 -4.54 -13.89
N VAL A 263 5.52 -5.15 -14.34
CA VAL A 263 6.73 -5.33 -13.55
C VAL A 263 7.93 -4.81 -14.32
N MET A 264 8.58 -3.80 -13.77
CA MET A 264 9.86 -3.25 -14.25
C MET A 264 10.96 -3.60 -13.27
N LYS A 265 11.98 -4.34 -13.71
CA LYS A 265 13.25 -4.52 -12.96
C LYS A 265 14.20 -3.39 -13.34
N CYS A 266 14.85 -2.78 -12.36
CA CYS A 266 15.81 -1.70 -12.60
C CYS A 266 17.17 -2.25 -13.02
N THR A 267 17.25 -2.78 -14.25
CA THR A 267 18.48 -3.28 -14.87
C THR A 267 19.39 -2.12 -15.32
N ALA A 268 20.65 -2.43 -15.66
CA ALA A 268 21.63 -1.41 -16.08
C ALA A 268 21.14 -0.50 -17.22
N PRO A 269 20.44 -0.99 -18.28
CA PRO A 269 19.83 -0.11 -19.27
C PRO A 269 18.78 0.84 -18.66
N ILE A 270 17.91 0.36 -17.77
CA ILE A 270 16.90 1.20 -17.10
C ILE A 270 17.59 2.25 -16.21
N GLN A 271 18.61 1.86 -15.45
CA GLN A 271 19.41 2.79 -14.62
C GLN A 271 20.00 3.93 -15.45
N ASN A 272 20.51 3.63 -16.64
CA ASN A 272 21.05 4.65 -17.53
C ASN A 272 19.96 5.59 -18.04
N LEU A 273 18.80 5.08 -18.44
CA LEU A 273 17.67 5.92 -18.87
C LEU A 273 17.20 6.87 -17.76
N ILE A 274 17.18 6.40 -16.51
CA ILE A 274 16.80 7.24 -15.36
C ILE A 274 17.83 8.37 -15.18
N ARG A 275 19.14 8.05 -15.17
CA ARG A 275 20.22 9.06 -15.01
C ARG A 275 20.20 10.12 -16.11
N GLU A 276 19.95 9.69 -17.35
CA GLU A 276 19.92 10.57 -18.52
C GLU A 276 18.60 11.30 -18.73
N ALA A 277 17.63 11.17 -17.80
CA ALA A 277 16.28 11.72 -17.91
C ALA A 277 15.49 11.22 -19.14
N LYS A 278 15.83 10.05 -19.67
CA LYS A 278 15.19 9.40 -20.82
C LYS A 278 14.10 8.39 -20.40
N ILE A 279 13.38 8.70 -19.33
CA ILE A 279 12.38 7.80 -18.70
C ILE A 279 11.29 7.36 -19.70
N HIS A 280 10.97 8.21 -20.68
CA HIS A 280 10.01 7.89 -21.74
C HIS A 280 10.40 6.68 -22.62
N GLN A 281 11.68 6.27 -22.60
CA GLN A 281 12.16 5.09 -23.35
C GLN A 281 12.04 3.78 -22.56
N ILE A 282 11.74 3.82 -21.27
CA ILE A 282 11.60 2.62 -20.42
C ILE A 282 10.61 1.61 -20.99
N PRO A 283 9.40 1.98 -21.50
CA PRO A 283 8.47 1.00 -22.04
C PRO A 283 9.04 0.14 -23.17
N SER A 284 9.89 0.73 -24.02
CA SER A 284 10.54 -0.01 -25.12
C SER A 284 11.52 -1.07 -24.59
N ILE A 285 12.27 -0.75 -23.52
CA ILE A 285 13.14 -1.72 -22.86
C ILE A 285 12.30 -2.83 -22.23
N MET A 286 11.21 -2.50 -21.53
CA MET A 286 10.36 -3.50 -20.88
C MET A 286 9.76 -4.50 -21.88
N GLN A 287 9.36 -4.04 -23.07
CA GLN A 287 8.82 -4.91 -24.12
C GLN A 287 9.83 -5.97 -24.61
N THR A 288 11.11 -5.66 -24.60
CA THR A 288 12.18 -6.56 -25.07
C THR A 288 12.81 -7.39 -23.96
N ALA A 289 12.68 -6.97 -22.70
CA ALA A 289 13.30 -7.59 -21.52
C ALA A 289 12.39 -8.62 -20.80
N VAL A 290 11.54 -9.32 -21.56
CA VAL A 290 10.65 -10.36 -21.01
C VAL A 290 11.45 -11.51 -20.36
N LYS A 291 12.62 -11.84 -20.90
CA LYS A 291 13.51 -12.86 -20.34
C LYS A 291 14.05 -12.48 -18.95
N ASP A 292 14.13 -11.19 -18.64
CA ASP A 292 14.53 -10.67 -17.33
C ASP A 292 13.37 -10.65 -16.32
N GLY A 293 12.18 -11.12 -16.73
CA GLY A 293 10.98 -11.13 -15.92
C GLY A 293 10.19 -9.82 -15.98
N MET A 294 10.51 -8.89 -16.88
CA MET A 294 9.73 -7.66 -17.07
C MET A 294 8.41 -7.98 -17.76
N ILE A 295 7.33 -7.33 -17.29
CA ILE A 295 5.98 -7.52 -17.80
C ILE A 295 5.37 -6.15 -18.04
N THR A 296 4.87 -5.89 -19.24
CA THR A 296 4.07 -4.69 -19.50
C THR A 296 2.61 -4.93 -19.10
N MET A 297 1.89 -3.87 -18.73
CA MET A 297 0.46 -3.99 -18.40
C MET A 297 -0.34 -4.58 -19.56
N ALA A 298 -0.02 -4.17 -20.81
CA ALA A 298 -0.67 -4.69 -22.02
C ALA A 298 -0.49 -6.23 -22.13
N LYS A 299 0.74 -6.73 -21.90
CA LYS A 299 1.02 -8.17 -21.94
C LYS A 299 0.28 -8.91 -20.84
N SER A 300 0.27 -8.37 -19.61
CA SER A 300 -0.46 -8.97 -18.49
C SER A 300 -1.96 -9.10 -18.78
N LEU A 301 -2.57 -8.06 -19.35
CA LEU A 301 -3.98 -8.08 -19.72
C LEU A 301 -4.25 -9.09 -20.85
N GLU A 302 -3.39 -9.14 -21.86
CA GLU A 302 -3.49 -10.11 -22.97
C GLU A 302 -3.45 -11.55 -22.44
N ASP A 303 -2.54 -11.84 -21.51
CA ASP A 303 -2.39 -13.18 -20.94
C ASP A 303 -3.61 -13.57 -20.08
N LEU A 304 -4.19 -12.64 -19.32
CA LEU A 304 -5.43 -12.86 -18.58
C LEU A 304 -6.64 -13.14 -19.50
N VAL A 305 -6.74 -12.44 -20.62
CA VAL A 305 -7.77 -12.70 -21.63
C VAL A 305 -7.58 -14.07 -22.27
N LYS A 306 -6.33 -14.43 -22.66
CA LYS A 306 -6.00 -15.74 -23.23
C LYS A 306 -6.29 -16.89 -22.25
N ALA A 307 -6.03 -16.66 -20.96
CA ALA A 307 -6.36 -17.61 -19.90
C ALA A 307 -7.86 -17.68 -19.56
N GLY A 308 -8.71 -16.87 -20.23
CA GLY A 308 -10.14 -16.83 -19.98
C GLY A 308 -10.54 -16.25 -18.63
N LYS A 309 -9.62 -15.54 -17.94
CA LYS A 309 -9.86 -14.96 -16.61
C LYS A 309 -10.63 -13.66 -16.65
N ILE A 310 -10.48 -12.88 -17.73
CA ILE A 310 -11.18 -11.60 -17.95
C ILE A 310 -11.71 -11.53 -19.37
N ASP A 311 -12.70 -10.65 -19.61
CA ASP A 311 -13.19 -10.36 -20.95
C ASP A 311 -12.24 -9.45 -21.73
N ALA A 312 -12.24 -9.56 -23.07
CA ALA A 312 -11.35 -8.79 -23.95
C ALA A 312 -11.52 -7.25 -23.84
N GLY A 313 -12.62 -6.76 -23.30
CA GLY A 313 -12.90 -5.34 -23.04
C GLY A 313 -12.51 -4.85 -21.65
N ALA A 314 -12.31 -5.75 -20.67
CA ALA A 314 -12.13 -5.40 -19.28
C ALA A 314 -10.87 -4.53 -18.97
N GLY A 315 -9.89 -4.52 -19.87
CA GLY A 315 -8.68 -3.69 -19.76
C GLY A 315 -8.80 -2.27 -20.32
N LYS A 316 -9.89 -1.95 -21.02
CA LYS A 316 -10.08 -0.65 -21.71
C LYS A 316 -10.87 0.38 -20.87
N GLU A 317 -11.48 -0.06 -19.77
CA GLU A 317 -12.19 0.83 -18.85
C GLU A 317 -11.16 1.43 -17.86
N HIS A 318 -10.77 2.66 -18.14
CA HIS A 318 -10.05 3.73 -17.43
C HIS A 318 -8.82 4.28 -18.12
#